data_aff2fb5a6ff0e1abffcacdb94e1c79fb
#
_entry.id   aff2fb5a6ff0e1abffcacdb94e1c79fb
#
_cell.length_a   1.000
_cell.length_b   1.000
_cell.length_c   1.000
_cell.angle_alpha   90.00
_cell.angle_beta   90.00
_cell.angle_gamma   90.00
#
_symmetry.space_group_name_H-M   'P 1'
#
loop_
_entity.id
_entity.type
_entity.pdbx_description
1 polymer ?
#
loop_
_entity_poly.entity_id
_entity_poly.type
_entity_poly.pdbx_seq_one_letter_code
_entity_poly.pdbx_strand_id
1 'polypeptide(L)'
;MVNLKINGRDVSVKEGTTILDAAKSIGETIPTLCYLKDINEIGACRVCVVEVEGTERCVTACNNFVEEGMVVYTNSRKVRTTRKTNVKLILSQHDYKCGTCIRSGNCTLQSLANELNISEMPYDSILEKDNWDKTFPLIRDARKCIKCMRCVQVCDNIQGMHVWDVVNTGSRTTVNVRGNHKIHETACTLCGQCVSSCPVGALTERDDVGIVLDAVENEDIITVVQVAPAVRTAWGESFGLSKDFATAQRLVAGLRRIGFDYIFDTTFAADMTIMEEGSEFLERLPEIKESGLPMFTSCCPGWVKFIKSQFSDMAGRLSSAKSPQQMFGAVTKSYYAEKLGVDPEKIFCVSIMPCIAKKDECTWDGGKDVDAVLTTREVERMFKAFFIKPEELGEDEFDDPLGSGTGAGVIFGATGGVMEAALRLSLIHISEPT
;
A
#
# COMPACT_ATOMS: atom_id res chain seq x y z
N MET A 1 25.38 -29.61 -6.02
CA MET A 1 24.05 -29.89 -6.60
C MET A 1 23.44 -31.01 -5.79
N VAL A 2 22.17 -30.93 -5.50
CA VAL A 2 21.39 -31.95 -4.79
C VAL A 2 20.37 -32.54 -5.79
N ASN A 3 20.34 -33.87 -5.88
CA ASN A 3 19.46 -34.61 -6.80
C ASN A 3 18.30 -35.19 -6.01
N LEU A 4 17.09 -34.97 -6.49
CA LEU A 4 15.87 -35.43 -5.84
C LEU A 4 14.79 -35.79 -6.89
N LYS A 5 13.70 -36.39 -6.44
CA LYS A 5 12.53 -36.63 -7.30
C LYS A 5 11.33 -35.82 -6.78
N ILE A 6 10.64 -35.10 -7.68
CA ILE A 6 9.39 -34.43 -7.38
C ILE A 6 8.29 -34.97 -8.32
N ASN A 7 7.26 -35.58 -7.76
CA ASN A 7 6.19 -36.22 -8.52
C ASN A 7 6.71 -37.21 -9.61
N GLY A 8 7.81 -37.92 -9.28
CA GLY A 8 8.44 -38.90 -10.20
C GLY A 8 9.40 -38.28 -11.22
N ARG A 9 9.57 -36.96 -11.29
CA ARG A 9 10.53 -36.26 -12.16
C ARG A 9 11.86 -36.06 -11.43
N ASP A 10 12.95 -36.32 -12.11
CA ASP A 10 14.30 -36.05 -11.58
C ASP A 10 14.58 -34.54 -11.62
N VAL A 11 15.06 -33.99 -10.51
CA VAL A 11 15.35 -32.56 -10.30
C VAL A 11 16.72 -32.42 -9.70
N SER A 12 17.52 -31.48 -10.22
CA SER A 12 18.85 -31.18 -9.70
C SER A 12 18.95 -29.67 -9.41
N VAL A 13 19.14 -29.29 -8.16
CA VAL A 13 19.19 -27.91 -7.68
C VAL A 13 20.41 -27.66 -6.80
N LYS A 14 20.66 -26.39 -6.47
CA LYS A 14 21.75 -26.04 -5.54
C LYS A 14 21.42 -26.51 -4.13
N GLU A 15 22.44 -26.87 -3.37
CA GLU A 15 22.32 -27.07 -1.92
C GLU A 15 21.77 -25.81 -1.23
N GLY A 16 20.91 -26.00 -0.22
CA GLY A 16 20.18 -24.90 0.43
C GLY A 16 18.94 -24.39 -0.33
N THR A 17 18.56 -25.04 -1.43
CA THR A 17 17.26 -24.73 -2.11
C THR A 17 16.10 -25.30 -1.28
N THR A 18 15.01 -24.55 -1.15
CA THR A 18 13.79 -25.06 -0.52
C THR A 18 13.04 -26.05 -1.42
N ILE A 19 12.23 -26.94 -0.83
CA ILE A 19 11.36 -27.83 -1.61
C ILE A 19 10.41 -27.02 -2.49
N LEU A 20 9.95 -25.85 -2.02
CA LEU A 20 9.09 -24.95 -2.78
C LEU A 20 9.77 -24.41 -4.05
N ASP A 21 11.01 -23.94 -3.91
CA ASP A 21 11.76 -23.39 -5.05
C ASP A 21 12.19 -24.50 -6.01
N ALA A 22 12.55 -25.68 -5.48
CA ALA A 22 12.85 -26.86 -6.32
C ALA A 22 11.64 -27.28 -7.15
N ALA A 23 10.44 -27.33 -6.56
CA ALA A 23 9.21 -27.61 -7.29
C ALA A 23 8.92 -26.54 -8.36
N LYS A 24 9.07 -25.27 -8.02
CA LYS A 24 8.89 -24.16 -8.95
C LYS A 24 9.84 -24.22 -10.15
N SER A 25 11.08 -24.68 -9.97
CA SER A 25 12.08 -24.79 -11.06
C SER A 25 11.67 -25.73 -12.17
N ILE A 26 10.79 -26.70 -11.90
CA ILE A 26 10.25 -27.66 -12.85
C ILE A 26 8.80 -27.37 -13.26
N GLY A 27 8.27 -26.18 -12.89
CA GLY A 27 6.90 -25.77 -13.22
C GLY A 27 5.82 -26.35 -12.31
N GLU A 28 6.18 -27.04 -11.21
CA GLU A 28 5.20 -27.55 -10.23
C GLU A 28 4.78 -26.44 -9.26
N THR A 29 3.48 -26.22 -9.14
CA THR A 29 2.92 -25.19 -8.25
C THR A 29 2.52 -25.81 -6.90
N ILE A 30 3.12 -25.32 -5.83
CA ILE A 30 2.71 -25.62 -4.45
C ILE A 30 2.03 -24.36 -3.89
N PRO A 31 0.75 -24.41 -3.49
CA PRO A 31 0.06 -23.25 -2.97
C PRO A 31 0.66 -22.76 -1.65
N THR A 32 0.72 -21.46 -1.48
CA THR A 32 1.22 -20.78 -0.28
C THR A 32 0.23 -19.75 0.22
N LEU A 33 0.27 -19.41 1.52
CA LEU A 33 -0.57 -18.37 2.10
C LEU A 33 0.21 -17.41 3.00
N CYS A 34 1.06 -17.93 3.90
CA CYS A 34 1.92 -17.06 4.74
C CYS A 34 3.26 -16.73 4.08
N TYR A 35 3.73 -17.53 3.14
CA TYR A 35 5.04 -17.37 2.50
C TYR A 35 5.17 -16.03 1.77
N LEU A 36 6.24 -15.33 2.05
CA LEU A 36 6.71 -14.15 1.33
C LEU A 36 8.22 -14.29 1.20
N LYS A 37 8.69 -14.47 -0.03
CA LYS A 37 10.11 -14.79 -0.30
C LYS A 37 11.05 -13.77 0.33
N ASP A 38 12.12 -14.26 0.96
CA ASP A 38 13.17 -13.49 1.64
C ASP A 38 12.68 -12.63 2.82
N ILE A 39 11.38 -12.66 3.14
CA ILE A 39 10.77 -11.85 4.21
C ILE A 39 10.07 -12.70 5.25
N ASN A 40 9.21 -13.64 4.84
CA ASN A 40 8.40 -14.45 5.76
C ASN A 40 8.32 -15.93 5.31
N GLU A 41 9.30 -16.73 5.74
CA GLU A 41 9.44 -18.14 5.37
C GLU A 41 9.27 -19.08 6.58
N ILE A 42 8.35 -18.74 7.49
CA ILE A 42 8.19 -19.37 8.79
C ILE A 42 7.29 -20.62 8.82
N GLY A 43 6.63 -20.96 7.72
CA GLY A 43 5.77 -22.14 7.63
C GLY A 43 4.50 -22.12 8.50
N ALA A 44 4.03 -20.93 8.95
CA ALA A 44 2.95 -20.79 9.94
C ALA A 44 1.61 -21.37 9.47
N CYS A 45 1.21 -21.14 8.22
CA CYS A 45 -0.12 -21.53 7.73
C CYS A 45 -0.25 -23.01 7.35
N ARG A 46 0.87 -23.69 7.10
CA ARG A 46 0.95 -25.09 6.66
C ARG A 46 0.09 -25.43 5.43
N VAL A 47 -0.10 -24.47 4.52
CA VAL A 47 -0.80 -24.68 3.24
C VAL A 47 0.13 -25.31 2.21
N CYS A 48 1.42 -24.98 2.26
CA CYS A 48 2.44 -25.50 1.34
C CYS A 48 2.95 -26.92 1.68
N VAL A 49 2.17 -27.70 2.42
CA VAL A 49 2.59 -29.06 2.81
C VAL A 49 2.79 -29.97 1.61
N VAL A 50 3.80 -30.82 1.71
CA VAL A 50 4.15 -31.88 0.78
C VAL A 50 4.43 -33.19 1.55
N GLU A 51 4.33 -34.31 0.88
CA GLU A 51 4.71 -35.62 1.41
C GLU A 51 6.13 -35.92 0.94
N VAL A 52 6.98 -36.33 1.88
CA VAL A 52 8.32 -36.82 1.61
C VAL A 52 8.33 -38.32 1.92
N GLU A 53 8.84 -39.13 1.00
CA GLU A 53 8.90 -40.58 1.15
C GLU A 53 9.71 -40.91 2.40
N GLY A 54 9.25 -41.91 3.16
CA GLY A 54 9.86 -42.30 4.43
C GLY A 54 9.47 -41.45 5.63
N THR A 55 8.67 -40.35 5.43
CA THR A 55 8.19 -39.54 6.55
C THR A 55 6.72 -39.82 6.88
N GLU A 56 6.42 -39.90 8.18
CA GLU A 56 5.05 -40.12 8.64
C GLU A 56 4.16 -38.87 8.43
N ARG A 57 4.73 -37.67 8.57
CA ARG A 57 3.99 -36.39 8.49
C ARG A 57 4.37 -35.61 7.26
N CYS A 58 3.39 -34.85 6.73
CA CYS A 58 3.68 -33.87 5.69
C CYS A 58 4.55 -32.72 6.26
N VAL A 59 5.53 -32.27 5.47
CA VAL A 59 6.41 -31.15 5.78
C VAL A 59 6.03 -29.90 4.99
N THR A 60 6.37 -28.74 5.46
CA THR A 60 6.12 -27.47 4.75
C THR A 60 7.22 -27.24 3.71
N ALA A 61 6.84 -27.02 2.46
CA ALA A 61 7.81 -26.86 1.36
C ALA A 61 8.55 -25.50 1.40
N CYS A 62 7.96 -24.47 2.01
CA CYS A 62 8.51 -23.10 2.00
C CYS A 62 9.73 -22.89 2.90
N ASN A 63 9.97 -23.76 3.87
CA ASN A 63 11.06 -23.64 4.86
C ASN A 63 11.79 -24.97 5.16
N ASN A 64 11.55 -26.01 4.35
CA ASN A 64 12.35 -27.22 4.40
C ASN A 64 13.20 -27.29 3.13
N PHE A 65 14.49 -27.61 3.34
CA PHE A 65 15.47 -27.69 2.27
C PHE A 65 15.46 -29.09 1.64
N VAL A 66 15.92 -29.14 0.39
CA VAL A 66 16.07 -30.42 -0.31
C VAL A 66 17.29 -31.19 0.18
N GLU A 67 17.20 -32.51 0.17
CA GLU A 67 18.29 -33.44 0.52
C GLU A 67 18.53 -34.42 -0.62
N GLU A 68 19.75 -34.96 -0.70
CA GLU A 68 20.14 -35.90 -1.73
C GLU A 68 19.26 -37.16 -1.69
N GLY A 69 18.71 -37.56 -2.84
CA GLY A 69 17.84 -38.72 -2.95
C GLY A 69 16.42 -38.53 -2.43
N MET A 70 16.05 -37.32 -1.96
CA MET A 70 14.69 -37.05 -1.46
C MET A 70 13.64 -37.33 -2.54
N VAL A 71 12.51 -37.95 -2.13
CA VAL A 71 11.36 -38.17 -3.02
C VAL A 71 10.16 -37.41 -2.47
N VAL A 72 9.64 -36.46 -3.25
CA VAL A 72 8.60 -35.51 -2.84
C VAL A 72 7.34 -35.68 -3.68
N TYR A 73 6.18 -35.74 -3.02
CA TYR A 73 4.86 -35.73 -3.64
C TYR A 73 4.13 -34.44 -3.26
N THR A 74 3.84 -33.59 -4.26
CA THR A 74 3.23 -32.28 -4.04
C THR A 74 1.70 -32.34 -3.97
N ASN A 75 1.09 -33.43 -4.45
CA ASN A 75 -0.38 -33.54 -4.59
C ASN A 75 -0.92 -34.98 -4.33
N SER A 76 -0.32 -35.72 -3.40
CA SER A 76 -0.87 -37.03 -2.97
C SER A 76 -2.21 -36.87 -2.24
N ARG A 77 -2.96 -37.97 -2.05
CA ARG A 77 -4.21 -37.96 -1.25
C ARG A 77 -3.98 -37.37 0.15
N LYS A 78 -2.86 -37.75 0.80
CA LYS A 78 -2.46 -37.28 2.13
C LYS A 78 -2.23 -35.77 2.14
N VAL A 79 -1.51 -35.24 1.14
CA VAL A 79 -1.25 -33.79 0.97
C VAL A 79 -2.56 -33.03 0.77
N ARG A 80 -3.44 -33.47 -0.15
CA ARG A 80 -4.73 -32.82 -0.41
C ARG A 80 -5.60 -32.76 0.83
N THR A 81 -5.70 -33.88 1.57
CA THR A 81 -6.48 -33.93 2.81
C THR A 81 -5.92 -33.01 3.87
N THR A 82 -4.60 -33.05 4.12
CA THR A 82 -3.93 -32.19 5.11
C THR A 82 -4.09 -30.71 4.77
N ARG A 83 -3.87 -30.35 3.52
CA ARG A 83 -4.01 -28.95 3.05
C ARG A 83 -5.44 -28.43 3.21
N LYS A 84 -6.43 -29.23 2.80
CA LYS A 84 -7.85 -28.89 2.96
C LYS A 84 -8.23 -28.70 4.43
N THR A 85 -7.76 -29.57 5.31
CA THR A 85 -7.97 -29.44 6.77
C THR A 85 -7.34 -28.17 7.32
N ASN A 86 -6.09 -27.85 6.95
CA ASN A 86 -5.41 -26.64 7.42
C ASN A 86 -6.16 -25.36 6.98
N VAL A 87 -6.63 -25.30 5.73
CA VAL A 87 -7.40 -24.14 5.26
C VAL A 87 -8.75 -24.04 5.95
N LYS A 88 -9.45 -25.17 6.22
CA LYS A 88 -10.68 -25.17 7.04
C LYS A 88 -10.44 -24.65 8.46
N LEU A 89 -9.34 -25.02 9.10
CA LEU A 89 -8.97 -24.52 10.43
C LEU A 89 -8.65 -23.02 10.41
N ILE A 90 -8.03 -22.51 9.34
CA ILE A 90 -7.82 -21.07 9.15
C ILE A 90 -9.16 -20.36 8.99
N LEU A 91 -10.07 -20.88 8.17
CA LEU A 91 -11.40 -20.31 7.94
C LEU A 91 -12.25 -20.29 9.21
N SER A 92 -12.12 -21.26 10.13
CA SER A 92 -12.86 -21.27 11.40
C SER A 92 -12.51 -20.11 12.32
N GLN A 93 -11.37 -19.46 12.11
CA GLN A 93 -10.93 -18.27 12.86
C GLN A 93 -10.98 -16.98 12.01
N HIS A 94 -11.63 -17.02 10.86
CA HIS A 94 -11.71 -15.91 9.92
C HIS A 94 -13.17 -15.56 9.63
N ASP A 95 -13.51 -14.28 9.67
CA ASP A 95 -14.83 -13.79 9.23
C ASP A 95 -14.92 -13.85 7.70
N TYR A 96 -15.38 -14.98 7.18
CA TYR A 96 -15.45 -15.27 5.75
C TYR A 96 -16.71 -14.75 5.05
N LYS A 97 -17.24 -13.61 5.51
CA LYS A 97 -18.31 -12.88 4.80
C LYS A 97 -17.75 -12.21 3.54
N CYS A 98 -17.35 -13.03 2.57
CA CYS A 98 -16.64 -12.57 1.38
C CYS A 98 -17.45 -11.57 0.54
N GLY A 99 -18.77 -11.70 0.48
CA GLY A 99 -19.62 -10.79 -0.30
C GLY A 99 -19.60 -9.34 0.16
N THR A 100 -19.21 -9.08 1.42
CA THR A 100 -19.07 -7.73 1.99
C THR A 100 -17.63 -7.37 2.33
N CYS A 101 -16.67 -8.16 1.88
CA CYS A 101 -15.26 -7.95 2.19
C CYS A 101 -14.60 -7.06 1.13
N ILE A 102 -13.85 -6.07 1.57
CA ILE A 102 -13.06 -5.17 0.70
C ILE A 102 -12.05 -5.92 -0.21
N ARG A 103 -11.67 -7.16 0.17
CA ARG A 103 -10.76 -8.02 -0.60
C ARG A 103 -11.49 -9.09 -1.42
N SER A 104 -12.82 -8.99 -1.56
CA SER A 104 -13.59 -9.94 -2.38
C SER A 104 -13.08 -9.93 -3.82
N GLY A 105 -12.85 -11.13 -4.38
CA GLY A 105 -12.25 -11.29 -5.71
C GLY A 105 -10.72 -11.10 -5.79
N ASN A 106 -10.09 -10.52 -4.75
CA ASN A 106 -8.64 -10.33 -4.66
C ASN A 106 -8.12 -10.75 -3.28
N CYS A 107 -8.39 -11.99 -2.88
CA CYS A 107 -8.02 -12.55 -1.58
C CYS A 107 -7.42 -13.94 -1.76
N THR A 108 -6.18 -14.12 -1.35
CA THR A 108 -5.46 -15.41 -1.48
C THR A 108 -6.18 -16.54 -0.74
N LEU A 109 -6.79 -16.27 0.42
CA LEU A 109 -7.53 -17.28 1.18
C LEU A 109 -8.81 -17.68 0.46
N GLN A 110 -9.53 -16.73 -0.15
CA GLN A 110 -10.73 -17.00 -0.93
C GLN A 110 -10.40 -17.87 -2.16
N SER A 111 -9.35 -17.52 -2.91
CA SER A 111 -8.89 -18.32 -4.05
C SER A 111 -8.52 -19.74 -3.63
N LEU A 112 -7.74 -19.90 -2.55
CA LEU A 112 -7.38 -21.21 -2.02
C LEU A 112 -8.60 -22.04 -1.58
N ALA A 113 -9.59 -21.43 -0.95
CA ALA A 113 -10.81 -22.11 -0.54
C ALA A 113 -11.59 -22.66 -1.76
N ASN A 114 -11.66 -21.85 -2.82
CA ASN A 114 -12.29 -22.25 -4.08
C ASN A 114 -11.50 -23.37 -4.79
N GLU A 115 -10.18 -23.22 -4.93
CA GLU A 115 -9.30 -24.22 -5.56
C GLU A 115 -9.34 -25.59 -4.83
N LEU A 116 -9.44 -25.56 -3.50
CA LEU A 116 -9.54 -26.76 -2.68
C LEU A 116 -10.98 -27.30 -2.58
N ASN A 117 -11.93 -26.68 -3.27
CA ASN A 117 -13.35 -27.05 -3.23
C ASN A 117 -13.87 -27.21 -1.78
N ILE A 118 -13.71 -26.13 -0.97
CA ILE A 118 -14.21 -26.08 0.40
C ILE A 118 -15.64 -25.55 0.36
N SER A 119 -16.61 -26.44 0.45
CA SER A 119 -18.05 -26.12 0.46
C SER A 119 -18.68 -26.20 1.84
N GLU A 120 -17.99 -26.85 2.79
CA GLU A 120 -18.51 -27.10 4.13
C GLU A 120 -17.47 -26.75 5.20
N MET A 121 -17.93 -26.16 6.28
CA MET A 121 -17.15 -25.78 7.46
C MET A 121 -17.62 -26.62 8.65
N PRO A 122 -16.89 -27.68 9.02
CA PRO A 122 -17.28 -28.56 10.12
C PRO A 122 -16.88 -28.02 11.51
N TYR A 123 -16.25 -26.86 11.56
CA TYR A 123 -15.73 -26.25 12.80
C TYR A 123 -16.54 -25.01 13.14
N ASP A 124 -16.81 -24.82 14.44
CA ASP A 124 -17.42 -23.58 14.95
C ASP A 124 -16.50 -22.39 14.71
N SER A 125 -17.10 -21.25 14.40
CA SER A 125 -16.37 -20.01 14.18
C SER A 125 -16.01 -19.35 15.49
N ILE A 126 -14.73 -19.13 15.74
CA ILE A 126 -14.20 -18.41 16.92
C ILE A 126 -13.54 -17.13 16.42
N LEU A 127 -14.30 -16.03 16.43
CA LEU A 127 -13.81 -14.74 15.96
C LEU A 127 -13.27 -13.89 17.12
N GLU A 128 -12.18 -13.20 16.84
CA GLU A 128 -11.60 -12.20 17.75
C GLU A 128 -12.51 -10.96 17.84
N LYS A 129 -12.50 -10.25 18.98
CA LYS A 129 -13.18 -8.97 19.09
C LYS A 129 -12.39 -7.89 18.38
N ASP A 130 -13.10 -7.04 17.63
CA ASP A 130 -12.53 -5.88 16.98
C ASP A 130 -12.64 -4.65 17.89
N ASN A 131 -11.49 -4.08 18.27
CA ASN A 131 -11.38 -2.89 19.13
C ASN A 131 -10.48 -1.83 18.46
N TRP A 132 -10.39 -1.82 17.14
CA TRP A 132 -9.53 -0.91 16.42
C TRP A 132 -10.11 0.50 16.31
N ASP A 133 -9.24 1.51 16.42
CA ASP A 133 -9.58 2.91 16.15
C ASP A 133 -9.80 3.11 14.65
N LYS A 134 -11.05 3.34 14.25
CA LYS A 134 -11.45 3.50 12.85
C LYS A 134 -11.14 4.88 12.28
N THR A 135 -10.74 5.84 13.12
CA THR A 135 -10.32 7.18 12.66
C THR A 135 -8.87 7.17 12.15
N PHE A 136 -8.07 6.21 12.59
CA PHE A 136 -6.69 6.07 12.16
C PHE A 136 -6.59 5.66 10.67
N PRO A 137 -5.63 6.19 9.89
CA PRO A 137 -5.50 5.91 8.45
C PRO A 137 -5.28 4.44 8.08
N LEU A 138 -4.75 3.64 9.00
CA LEU A 138 -4.55 2.21 8.87
C LEU A 138 -5.59 1.47 9.71
N ILE A 139 -6.37 0.62 9.08
CA ILE A 139 -7.41 -0.19 9.72
C ILE A 139 -6.93 -1.64 9.90
N ARG A 140 -7.18 -2.20 11.09
CA ARG A 140 -6.99 -3.62 11.39
C ARG A 140 -8.33 -4.24 11.79
N ASP A 141 -8.78 -5.26 11.05
CA ASP A 141 -9.89 -6.13 11.43
C ASP A 141 -9.35 -7.45 11.98
N ALA A 142 -9.36 -7.58 13.31
CA ALA A 142 -8.86 -8.77 14.00
C ALA A 142 -9.57 -10.06 13.58
N ARG A 143 -10.87 -9.97 13.24
CA ARG A 143 -11.72 -11.11 12.85
C ARG A 143 -11.27 -11.73 11.52
N LYS A 144 -10.57 -10.95 10.68
CA LYS A 144 -10.04 -11.40 9.38
C LYS A 144 -8.58 -11.83 9.43
N CYS A 145 -7.90 -11.66 10.58
CA CYS A 145 -6.49 -11.98 10.70
C CYS A 145 -6.28 -13.50 10.72
N ILE A 146 -5.48 -14.02 9.79
CA ILE A 146 -5.09 -15.42 9.68
C ILE A 146 -3.76 -15.75 10.37
N LYS A 147 -3.20 -14.79 11.09
CA LYS A 147 -1.97 -14.96 11.90
C LYS A 147 -0.77 -15.44 11.06
N CYS A 148 -0.66 -14.96 9.83
CA CYS A 148 0.38 -15.37 8.88
C CYS A 148 1.74 -14.70 9.13
N MET A 149 1.81 -13.70 9.99
CA MET A 149 3.00 -12.93 10.39
C MET A 149 3.65 -12.08 9.29
N ARG A 150 3.09 -11.97 8.09
CA ARG A 150 3.69 -11.15 7.02
C ARG A 150 3.85 -9.69 7.43
N CYS A 151 2.84 -9.10 8.08
CA CYS A 151 2.90 -7.70 8.55
C CYS A 151 3.97 -7.50 9.65
N VAL A 152 4.16 -8.48 10.53
CA VAL A 152 5.23 -8.45 11.54
C VAL A 152 6.59 -8.44 10.84
N GLN A 153 6.84 -9.44 10.00
CA GLN A 153 8.14 -9.60 9.34
C GLN A 153 8.50 -8.44 8.41
N VAL A 154 7.53 -7.91 7.65
CA VAL A 154 7.79 -6.77 6.79
C VAL A 154 8.06 -5.50 7.60
N CYS A 155 7.35 -5.30 8.70
CA CYS A 155 7.54 -4.15 9.58
C CYS A 155 8.89 -4.21 10.32
N ASP A 156 9.29 -5.39 10.76
CA ASP A 156 10.54 -5.58 11.52
C ASP A 156 11.76 -5.62 10.59
N ASN A 157 11.75 -6.49 9.57
CA ASN A 157 12.94 -6.79 8.78
C ASN A 157 13.18 -5.83 7.63
N ILE A 158 12.10 -5.23 7.08
CA ILE A 158 12.22 -4.34 5.91
C ILE A 158 12.10 -2.87 6.32
N GLN A 159 11.14 -2.54 7.21
CA GLN A 159 10.87 -1.16 7.59
C GLN A 159 11.60 -0.74 8.89
N GLY A 160 12.05 -1.67 9.71
CA GLY A 160 12.71 -1.39 11.00
C GLY A 160 11.84 -0.65 12.02
N MET A 161 10.49 -0.70 11.87
CA MET A 161 9.58 0.08 12.70
C MET A 161 9.01 -0.68 13.89
N HIS A 162 9.04 -2.00 13.88
CA HIS A 162 8.65 -2.88 15.00
C HIS A 162 7.25 -2.61 15.59
N VAL A 163 6.29 -2.20 14.76
CA VAL A 163 4.93 -1.83 15.20
C VAL A 163 4.08 -3.06 15.52
N TRP A 164 4.21 -4.12 14.72
CA TRP A 164 3.40 -5.33 14.84
C TRP A 164 4.12 -6.41 15.61
N ASP A 165 3.38 -7.18 16.40
CA ASP A 165 3.91 -8.34 17.12
C ASP A 165 2.85 -9.42 17.32
N VAL A 166 3.31 -10.61 17.72
CA VAL A 166 2.46 -11.69 18.22
C VAL A 166 2.16 -11.43 19.68
N VAL A 167 0.90 -11.26 19.99
CA VAL A 167 0.46 -11.00 21.37
C VAL A 167 -0.45 -12.12 21.87
N ASN A 168 -0.58 -12.21 23.19
CA ASN A 168 -1.31 -13.26 23.91
C ASN A 168 -0.73 -14.67 23.68
N THR A 169 -1.34 -15.69 24.27
CA THR A 169 -0.87 -17.08 24.23
C THR A 169 -2.00 -18.07 24.01
N GLY A 170 -1.68 -19.28 23.53
CA GLY A 170 -2.62 -20.36 23.29
C GLY A 170 -3.66 -20.00 22.24
N SER A 171 -4.94 -20.31 22.51
CA SER A 171 -6.04 -20.03 21.58
C SER A 171 -6.31 -18.54 21.37
N ARG A 172 -5.79 -17.68 22.25
CA ARG A 172 -5.91 -16.22 22.18
C ARG A 172 -4.77 -15.55 21.41
N THR A 173 -3.80 -16.30 20.92
CA THR A 173 -2.68 -15.76 20.13
C THR A 173 -3.23 -15.00 18.93
N THR A 174 -2.77 -13.76 18.76
CA THR A 174 -3.12 -12.91 17.61
C THR A 174 -1.96 -12.01 17.23
N VAL A 175 -2.04 -11.39 16.06
CA VAL A 175 -1.14 -10.32 15.64
C VAL A 175 -1.79 -8.99 16.01
N ASN A 176 -1.12 -8.19 16.81
CA ASN A 176 -1.58 -6.87 17.23
C ASN A 176 -0.40 -5.88 17.29
N VAL A 177 -0.68 -4.65 17.66
CA VAL A 177 0.37 -3.68 17.98
C VAL A 177 1.23 -4.23 19.13
N ARG A 178 2.54 -4.10 19.02
CA ARG A 178 3.50 -4.56 20.01
C ARG A 178 3.14 -4.08 21.41
N GLY A 179 3.20 -4.96 22.39
CA GLY A 179 2.83 -4.65 23.78
C GLY A 179 1.34 -4.35 24.00
N ASN A 180 0.46 -4.61 23.02
CA ASN A 180 -0.96 -4.23 23.04
C ASN A 180 -1.20 -2.71 23.20
N HIS A 181 -0.25 -1.88 22.80
CA HIS A 181 -0.43 -0.43 22.73
C HIS A 181 -1.47 -0.04 21.69
N LYS A 182 -1.97 1.18 21.78
CA LYS A 182 -2.77 1.75 20.69
C LYS A 182 -1.86 2.16 19.53
N ILE A 183 -2.36 2.05 18.30
CA ILE A 183 -1.55 2.31 17.11
C ILE A 183 -1.00 3.74 17.06
N HIS A 184 -1.73 4.72 17.54
CA HIS A 184 -1.29 6.12 17.57
C HIS A 184 -0.22 6.43 18.64
N GLU A 185 0.00 5.49 19.59
CA GLU A 185 1.10 5.57 20.57
C GLU A 185 2.42 5.02 20.03
N THR A 186 2.42 4.50 18.81
CA THR A 186 3.60 3.89 18.18
C THR A 186 4.28 4.83 17.19
N ALA A 187 5.52 4.51 16.82
CA ALA A 187 6.25 5.19 15.78
C ALA A 187 5.82 4.77 14.35
N CYS A 188 4.57 4.32 14.15
CA CYS A 188 4.10 3.91 12.84
C CYS A 188 4.22 5.05 11.82
N THR A 189 4.98 4.82 10.76
CA THR A 189 5.18 5.78 9.66
C THR A 189 4.07 5.78 8.62
N LEU A 190 3.07 4.89 8.77
CA LEU A 190 1.99 4.72 7.78
C LEU A 190 2.48 4.38 6.36
N CYS A 191 3.62 3.70 6.24
CA CYS A 191 4.20 3.31 4.95
C CYS A 191 3.32 2.35 4.13
N GLY A 192 2.32 1.68 4.73
CA GLY A 192 1.38 0.79 4.06
C GLY A 192 1.91 -0.60 3.68
N GLN A 193 3.18 -0.91 3.95
CA GLN A 193 3.78 -2.19 3.56
C GLN A 193 3.10 -3.40 4.22
N CYS A 194 2.61 -3.25 5.44
CA CYS A 194 1.82 -4.27 6.12
C CYS A 194 0.46 -4.53 5.43
N VAL A 195 -0.16 -3.49 4.86
CA VAL A 195 -1.40 -3.60 4.05
C VAL A 195 -1.14 -4.35 2.76
N SER A 196 -0.10 -3.95 2.02
CA SER A 196 0.28 -4.58 0.74
C SER A 196 0.68 -6.04 0.91
N SER A 197 1.32 -6.39 2.04
CA SER A 197 1.76 -7.75 2.35
C SER A 197 0.64 -8.62 2.93
N CYS A 198 -0.49 -8.07 3.36
CA CYS A 198 -1.59 -8.84 3.94
C CYS A 198 -2.31 -9.68 2.87
N PRO A 199 -2.34 -11.03 2.99
CA PRO A 199 -2.95 -11.90 1.98
C PRO A 199 -4.48 -11.93 2.05
N VAL A 200 -5.06 -11.27 3.06
CA VAL A 200 -6.50 -11.16 3.33
C VAL A 200 -6.88 -9.72 3.66
N GLY A 201 -8.14 -9.45 3.94
CA GLY A 201 -8.62 -8.11 4.30
C GLY A 201 -8.49 -7.75 5.78
N ALA A 202 -7.45 -8.23 6.49
CA ALA A 202 -7.24 -7.93 7.91
C ALA A 202 -6.55 -6.57 8.14
N LEU A 203 -5.77 -6.11 7.19
CA LEU A 203 -5.15 -4.77 7.18
C LEU A 203 -5.56 -4.05 5.91
N THR A 204 -6.10 -2.87 6.06
CA THR A 204 -6.58 -2.03 4.95
C THR A 204 -6.31 -0.56 5.26
N GLU A 205 -6.42 0.29 4.28
CA GLU A 205 -6.56 1.73 4.47
C GLU A 205 -7.93 2.06 5.10
N ARG A 206 -8.03 3.20 5.80
CA ARG A 206 -9.33 3.79 6.14
C ARG A 206 -10.08 4.11 4.84
N ASP A 207 -11.36 3.80 4.80
CA ASP A 207 -12.19 4.05 3.63
C ASP A 207 -12.81 5.44 3.71
N ASP A 208 -12.34 6.34 2.86
CA ASP A 208 -12.83 7.72 2.76
C ASP A 208 -13.76 7.92 1.53
N VAL A 209 -14.13 6.83 0.82
CA VAL A 209 -14.99 6.91 -0.37
C VAL A 209 -16.35 7.54 -0.03
N GLY A 210 -16.96 7.13 1.10
CA GLY A 210 -18.28 7.64 1.49
C GLY A 210 -18.32 9.16 1.65
N ILE A 211 -17.35 9.73 2.40
CA ILE A 211 -17.30 11.19 2.60
C ILE A 211 -17.05 11.98 1.31
N VAL A 212 -16.29 11.39 0.37
CA VAL A 212 -16.07 12.01 -0.94
C VAL A 212 -17.33 11.96 -1.80
N LEU A 213 -18.07 10.86 -1.80
CA LEU A 213 -19.31 10.75 -2.55
C LEU A 213 -20.41 11.67 -1.99
N ASP A 214 -20.51 11.78 -0.66
CA ASP A 214 -21.40 12.74 0.00
C ASP A 214 -21.11 14.18 -0.44
N ALA A 215 -19.83 14.53 -0.63
CA ALA A 215 -19.43 15.84 -1.11
C ALA A 215 -19.75 16.03 -2.61
N VAL A 216 -19.52 15.01 -3.45
CA VAL A 216 -19.83 15.05 -4.89
C VAL A 216 -21.33 15.17 -5.16
N GLU A 217 -22.18 14.57 -4.31
CA GLU A 217 -23.64 14.64 -4.43
C GLU A 217 -24.23 15.92 -3.84
N ASN A 218 -23.45 16.74 -3.15
CA ASN A 218 -23.91 17.97 -2.50
C ASN A 218 -23.77 19.18 -3.45
N GLU A 219 -24.88 19.68 -3.98
CA GLU A 219 -24.94 20.81 -4.91
C GLU A 219 -24.40 22.14 -4.31
N ASP A 220 -24.30 22.27 -2.98
CA ASP A 220 -23.78 23.46 -2.30
C ASP A 220 -22.24 23.45 -2.18
N ILE A 221 -21.59 22.35 -2.53
CA ILE A 221 -20.15 22.11 -2.41
C ILE A 221 -19.53 22.01 -3.82
N ILE A 222 -18.38 22.62 -3.98
CA ILE A 222 -17.55 22.48 -5.18
C ILE A 222 -16.46 21.44 -4.88
N THR A 223 -16.46 20.36 -5.62
CA THR A 223 -15.47 19.29 -5.46
C THR A 223 -14.26 19.49 -6.36
N VAL A 224 -13.10 19.61 -5.75
CA VAL A 224 -11.81 19.76 -6.43
C VAL A 224 -10.95 18.54 -6.15
N VAL A 225 -10.53 17.82 -7.17
CA VAL A 225 -9.66 16.65 -6.98
C VAL A 225 -8.31 16.84 -7.66
N GLN A 226 -7.23 16.50 -6.95
CA GLN A 226 -5.88 16.44 -7.48
C GLN A 226 -5.40 14.99 -7.62
N VAL A 227 -4.64 14.70 -8.68
CA VAL A 227 -4.10 13.37 -8.98
C VAL A 227 -2.59 13.37 -8.91
N ALA A 228 -2.02 12.51 -8.04
CA ALA A 228 -0.57 12.39 -7.89
C ALA A 228 0.11 11.78 -9.14
N PRO A 229 1.37 12.16 -9.44
CA PRO A 229 2.11 11.65 -10.60
C PRO A 229 2.19 10.11 -10.66
N ALA A 230 2.44 9.44 -9.52
CA ALA A 230 2.49 7.98 -9.47
C ALA A 230 1.14 7.30 -9.72
N VAL A 231 0.02 7.94 -9.35
CA VAL A 231 -1.32 7.41 -9.60
C VAL A 231 -1.64 7.40 -11.10
N ARG A 232 -1.20 8.42 -11.84
CA ARG A 232 -1.40 8.52 -13.30
C ARG A 232 -0.90 7.30 -14.06
N THR A 233 0.14 6.63 -13.54
CA THR A 233 0.75 5.46 -14.18
C THR A 233 0.26 4.13 -13.63
N ALA A 234 -0.31 4.11 -12.43
CA ALA A 234 -0.63 2.87 -11.70
C ALA A 234 -2.13 2.54 -11.62
N TRP A 235 -3.02 3.49 -11.92
CA TRP A 235 -4.47 3.31 -11.71
C TRP A 235 -5.07 2.15 -12.52
N GLY A 236 -4.51 1.89 -13.71
CA GLY A 236 -5.00 0.82 -14.59
C GLY A 236 -4.60 -0.60 -14.19
N GLU A 237 -3.62 -0.75 -13.27
CA GLU A 237 -3.08 -2.07 -12.89
C GLU A 237 -4.15 -2.99 -12.29
N SER A 238 -5.02 -2.45 -11.45
CA SER A 238 -6.09 -3.20 -10.79
C SER A 238 -7.21 -3.65 -11.73
N PHE A 239 -7.31 -3.00 -12.89
CA PHE A 239 -8.23 -3.37 -13.97
C PHE A 239 -7.57 -4.25 -15.03
N GLY A 240 -6.29 -4.57 -14.88
CA GLY A 240 -5.54 -5.39 -15.84
C GLY A 240 -5.25 -4.67 -17.17
N LEU A 241 -5.30 -3.34 -17.18
CA LEU A 241 -5.06 -2.53 -18.37
C LEU A 241 -3.56 -2.39 -18.66
N SER A 242 -3.22 -2.29 -19.94
CA SER A 242 -1.86 -1.95 -20.35
C SER A 242 -1.55 -0.48 -20.00
N LYS A 243 -0.26 -0.17 -19.78
CA LYS A 243 0.18 1.20 -19.48
C LYS A 243 -0.16 2.19 -20.60
N ASP A 244 -0.08 1.74 -21.85
CA ASP A 244 -0.39 2.58 -23.01
C ASP A 244 -1.88 2.90 -23.12
N PHE A 245 -2.73 2.03 -22.60
CA PHE A 245 -4.16 2.22 -22.58
C PHE A 245 -4.64 3.03 -21.36
N ALA A 246 -4.04 2.80 -20.19
CA ALA A 246 -4.40 3.46 -18.94
C ALA A 246 -3.78 4.87 -18.86
N THR A 247 -4.12 5.74 -19.80
CA THR A 247 -3.64 7.12 -19.84
C THR A 247 -4.18 7.96 -18.69
N ALA A 248 -3.50 9.06 -18.35
CA ALA A 248 -3.98 10.00 -17.35
C ALA A 248 -5.31 10.64 -17.80
N GLN A 249 -5.46 10.89 -19.08
CA GLN A 249 -6.66 11.46 -19.69
C GLN A 249 -7.89 10.56 -19.53
N ARG A 250 -7.72 9.24 -19.59
CA ARG A 250 -8.83 8.30 -19.29
C ARG A 250 -9.19 8.28 -17.81
N LEU A 251 -8.20 8.44 -16.93
CA LEU A 251 -8.48 8.59 -15.50
C LEU A 251 -9.31 9.86 -15.25
N VAL A 252 -8.94 10.98 -15.86
CA VAL A 252 -9.69 12.24 -15.79
C VAL A 252 -11.13 12.05 -16.27
N ALA A 253 -11.32 11.42 -17.43
CA ALA A 253 -12.67 11.13 -17.95
C ALA A 253 -13.50 10.29 -16.98
N GLY A 254 -12.87 9.31 -16.30
CA GLY A 254 -13.53 8.52 -15.27
C GLY A 254 -13.92 9.32 -14.04
N LEU A 255 -13.04 10.18 -13.54
CA LEU A 255 -13.31 11.06 -12.40
C LEU A 255 -14.39 12.09 -12.73
N ARG A 256 -14.38 12.66 -13.94
CA ARG A 256 -15.44 13.55 -14.42
C ARG A 256 -16.80 12.84 -14.47
N ARG A 257 -16.81 11.56 -14.86
CA ARG A 257 -18.03 10.75 -14.90
C ARG A 257 -18.58 10.42 -13.50
N ILE A 258 -17.72 10.41 -12.47
CA ILE A 258 -18.15 10.27 -11.05
C ILE A 258 -18.88 11.55 -10.61
N GLY A 259 -18.51 12.72 -11.14
CA GLY A 259 -19.16 13.99 -10.84
C GLY A 259 -18.26 15.03 -10.17
N PHE A 260 -16.93 14.85 -10.17
CA PHE A 260 -16.03 15.91 -9.70
C PHE A 260 -16.14 17.16 -10.60
N ASP A 261 -16.23 18.33 -9.97
CA ASP A 261 -16.35 19.61 -10.68
C ASP A 261 -15.03 20.01 -11.35
N TYR A 262 -13.92 19.89 -10.63
CA TYR A 262 -12.58 20.23 -11.13
C TYR A 262 -11.57 19.13 -10.84
N ILE A 263 -10.78 18.79 -11.86
CA ILE A 263 -9.80 17.69 -11.80
C ILE A 263 -8.43 18.23 -12.23
N PHE A 264 -7.49 18.26 -11.30
CA PHE A 264 -6.17 18.84 -11.51
C PHE A 264 -5.04 17.82 -11.37
N ASP A 265 -3.92 18.17 -11.99
CA ASP A 265 -2.67 17.43 -11.83
C ASP A 265 -1.87 17.99 -10.65
N THR A 266 -1.47 17.14 -9.71
CA THR A 266 -0.62 17.54 -8.58
C THR A 266 0.78 18.02 -9.03
N THR A 267 1.20 17.77 -10.28
CA THR A 267 2.49 18.23 -10.83
C THR A 267 2.66 19.74 -10.73
N PHE A 268 1.60 20.51 -10.88
CA PHE A 268 1.61 21.94 -10.65
C PHE A 268 2.11 22.31 -9.25
N ALA A 269 1.53 21.68 -8.21
CA ALA A 269 1.94 21.92 -6.82
C ALA A 269 3.32 21.33 -6.51
N ALA A 270 3.75 20.30 -7.27
CA ALA A 270 5.10 19.78 -7.19
C ALA A 270 6.13 20.82 -7.66
N ASP A 271 5.85 21.56 -8.73
CA ASP A 271 6.70 22.65 -9.20
C ASP A 271 6.79 23.78 -8.14
N MET A 272 5.68 24.14 -7.49
CA MET A 272 5.70 25.06 -6.36
C MET A 272 6.57 24.56 -5.21
N THR A 273 6.45 23.29 -4.86
CA THR A 273 7.28 22.68 -3.81
C THR A 273 8.77 22.73 -4.16
N ILE A 274 9.14 22.50 -5.42
CA ILE A 274 10.53 22.61 -5.87
C ILE A 274 11.06 24.03 -5.71
N MET A 275 10.25 25.02 -6.03
CA MET A 275 10.65 26.44 -5.88
C MET A 275 10.90 26.79 -4.41
N GLU A 276 10.02 26.38 -3.51
CA GLU A 276 10.18 26.63 -2.08
C GLU A 276 11.35 25.83 -1.47
N GLU A 277 11.41 24.52 -1.70
CA GLU A 277 12.50 23.66 -1.19
C GLU A 277 13.85 24.03 -1.79
N GLY A 278 13.89 24.41 -3.07
CA GLY A 278 15.11 24.85 -3.75
C GLY A 278 15.61 26.19 -3.18
N SER A 279 14.73 27.13 -2.91
CA SER A 279 15.06 28.42 -2.26
C SER A 279 15.58 28.19 -0.84
N GLU A 280 14.87 27.39 -0.05
CA GLU A 280 15.29 27.02 1.30
C GLU A 280 16.65 26.31 1.30
N PHE A 281 16.92 25.42 0.32
CA PHE A 281 18.20 24.76 0.18
C PHE A 281 19.34 25.76 -0.07
N LEU A 282 19.13 26.75 -0.93
CA LEU A 282 20.11 27.79 -1.22
C LEU A 282 20.40 28.68 0.00
N GLU A 283 19.37 29.01 0.75
CA GLU A 283 19.50 29.79 2.01
C GLU A 283 20.29 29.00 3.08
N ARG A 284 20.03 27.69 3.20
CA ARG A 284 20.71 26.79 4.16
C ARG A 284 22.09 26.32 3.69
N LEU A 285 22.47 26.57 2.45
CA LEU A 285 23.72 26.05 1.86
C LEU A 285 24.98 26.42 2.65
N PRO A 286 25.15 27.67 3.20
CA PRO A 286 26.29 28.00 4.05
C PRO A 286 26.36 27.13 5.31
N GLU A 287 25.23 26.92 5.99
CA GLU A 287 25.14 26.10 7.20
C GLU A 287 25.43 24.60 6.88
N ILE A 288 24.92 24.10 5.74
CA ILE A 288 25.17 22.73 5.28
C ILE A 288 26.67 22.51 5.02
N LYS A 289 27.34 23.49 4.41
CA LYS A 289 28.78 23.41 4.14
C LYS A 289 29.63 23.47 5.44
N GLU A 290 29.21 24.26 6.42
CA GLU A 290 29.89 24.38 7.71
C GLU A 290 29.68 23.13 8.58
N SER A 291 28.43 22.66 8.71
CA SER A 291 28.08 21.52 9.57
C SER A 291 28.38 20.16 8.95
N GLY A 292 28.48 20.04 7.63
CA GLY A 292 28.56 18.79 6.90
C GLY A 292 27.28 17.95 6.94
N LEU A 293 26.17 18.48 7.48
CA LEU A 293 24.91 17.78 7.63
C LEU A 293 23.94 18.15 6.49
N PRO A 294 23.24 17.17 5.88
CA PRO A 294 22.33 17.42 4.77
C PRO A 294 21.05 18.14 5.20
N MET A 295 20.37 18.77 4.27
CA MET A 295 18.93 19.08 4.35
C MET A 295 18.15 17.91 3.79
N PHE A 296 16.97 17.62 4.37
CA PHE A 296 16.05 16.58 3.91
C PHE A 296 14.78 17.19 3.33
N THR A 297 14.30 16.63 2.22
CA THR A 297 12.99 16.99 1.68
C THR A 297 11.87 16.53 2.61
N SER A 298 10.71 17.19 2.61
CA SER A 298 9.60 16.95 3.55
C SER A 298 8.29 16.50 2.88
N CYS A 299 8.26 16.30 1.57
CA CYS A 299 7.05 15.97 0.83
C CYS A 299 6.44 14.57 1.15
N CYS A 300 7.20 13.66 1.79
CA CYS A 300 6.73 12.34 2.18
C CYS A 300 6.40 12.30 3.68
N PRO A 301 5.12 12.26 4.09
CA PRO A 301 4.73 12.24 5.50
C PRO A 301 5.24 11.00 6.26
N GLY A 302 5.37 9.86 5.59
CA GLY A 302 5.98 8.67 6.18
C GLY A 302 7.45 8.88 6.52
N TRP A 303 8.20 9.55 5.65
CA TRP A 303 9.59 9.95 5.89
C TRP A 303 9.71 10.95 7.04
N VAL A 304 8.87 11.98 7.06
CA VAL A 304 8.84 12.97 8.14
C VAL A 304 8.59 12.30 9.51
N LYS A 305 7.62 11.37 9.58
CA LYS A 305 7.35 10.59 10.80
C LYS A 305 8.55 9.70 11.18
N PHE A 306 9.21 9.10 10.20
CA PHE A 306 10.39 8.27 10.44
C PHE A 306 11.53 9.08 11.06
N ILE A 307 11.90 10.21 10.46
CA ILE A 307 12.95 11.09 11.00
C ILE A 307 12.59 11.57 12.41
N LYS A 308 11.38 12.11 12.61
CA LYS A 308 10.95 12.61 13.91
C LYS A 308 10.93 11.54 15.00
N SER A 309 10.69 10.26 14.65
CA SER A 309 10.61 9.18 15.63
C SER A 309 11.92 8.43 15.86
N GLN A 310 12.76 8.27 14.83
CA GLN A 310 13.97 7.44 14.90
C GLN A 310 15.24 8.29 14.99
N PHE A 311 15.21 9.52 14.48
CA PHE A 311 16.34 10.45 14.38
C PHE A 311 15.90 11.85 14.75
N SER A 312 15.37 12.03 15.97
CA SER A 312 14.78 13.29 16.44
C SER A 312 15.75 14.46 16.44
N ASP A 313 17.04 14.20 16.61
CA ASP A 313 18.14 15.18 16.51
C ASP A 313 18.32 15.73 15.08
N MET A 314 17.90 14.97 14.07
CA MET A 314 17.94 15.37 12.67
C MET A 314 16.62 16.02 12.20
N ALA A 315 15.59 16.10 13.03
CA ALA A 315 14.29 16.64 12.66
C ALA A 315 14.35 18.11 12.18
N GLY A 316 15.26 18.90 12.74
CA GLY A 316 15.51 20.29 12.30
C GLY A 316 16.14 20.42 10.91
N ARG A 317 16.58 19.30 10.32
CA ARG A 317 17.13 19.25 8.96
C ARG A 317 16.08 19.00 7.88
N LEU A 318 14.85 18.69 8.27
CA LEU A 318 13.74 18.60 7.32
C LEU A 318 13.43 19.99 6.73
N SER A 319 13.02 20.00 5.46
CA SER A 319 12.48 21.22 4.83
C SER A 319 11.23 21.69 5.57
N SER A 320 11.06 22.99 5.66
CA SER A 320 9.86 23.64 6.20
C SER A 320 8.72 23.72 5.18
N ALA A 321 8.98 23.44 3.90
CA ALA A 321 8.00 23.51 2.84
C ALA A 321 6.88 22.49 3.02
N LYS A 322 5.64 22.90 2.74
CA LYS A 322 4.50 21.97 2.64
C LYS A 322 4.71 20.99 1.49
N SER A 323 4.14 19.80 1.61
CA SER A 323 4.15 18.86 0.49
C SER A 323 3.30 19.34 -0.69
N PRO A 324 3.51 18.82 -1.93
CA PRO A 324 2.66 19.15 -3.07
C PRO A 324 1.17 18.99 -2.80
N GLN A 325 0.78 17.96 -2.03
CA GLN A 325 -0.61 17.75 -1.63
C GLN A 325 -1.14 18.96 -0.84
N GLN A 326 -0.41 19.40 0.16
CA GLN A 326 -0.84 20.50 1.04
C GLN A 326 -0.72 21.87 0.34
N MET A 327 0.31 22.06 -0.49
CA MET A 327 0.43 23.29 -1.29
C MET A 327 -0.74 23.43 -2.26
N PHE A 328 -1.12 22.34 -2.93
CA PHE A 328 -2.27 22.32 -3.82
C PHE A 328 -3.55 22.71 -3.06
N GLY A 329 -3.80 22.08 -1.91
CA GLY A 329 -4.98 22.36 -1.10
C GLY A 329 -5.02 23.83 -0.62
N ALA A 330 -3.89 24.35 -0.14
CA ALA A 330 -3.76 25.74 0.30
C ALA A 330 -4.08 26.73 -0.83
N VAL A 331 -3.52 26.52 -2.03
CA VAL A 331 -3.79 27.36 -3.21
C VAL A 331 -5.23 27.23 -3.67
N THR A 332 -5.80 26.02 -3.64
CA THR A 332 -7.19 25.77 -3.99
C THR A 332 -8.15 26.53 -3.08
N LYS A 333 -7.92 26.49 -1.77
CA LYS A 333 -8.77 27.18 -0.76
C LYS A 333 -8.43 28.66 -0.55
N SER A 334 -7.44 29.19 -1.25
CA SER A 334 -7.14 30.64 -1.23
C SER A 334 -7.33 31.27 -2.61
N TYR A 335 -6.31 31.21 -3.45
CA TYR A 335 -6.31 31.85 -4.77
C TYR A 335 -7.44 31.34 -5.69
N TYR A 336 -7.64 30.00 -5.72
CA TYR A 336 -8.64 29.44 -6.62
C TYR A 336 -10.08 29.73 -6.14
N ALA A 337 -10.32 29.71 -4.83
CA ALA A 337 -11.58 30.15 -4.23
C ALA A 337 -11.90 31.61 -4.59
N GLU A 338 -10.90 32.52 -4.51
CA GLU A 338 -11.02 33.91 -4.92
C GLU A 338 -11.34 34.03 -6.42
N LYS A 339 -10.62 33.28 -7.26
CA LYS A 339 -10.85 33.26 -8.72
C LYS A 339 -12.26 32.80 -9.09
N LEU A 340 -12.81 31.83 -8.35
CA LEU A 340 -14.21 31.36 -8.53
C LEU A 340 -15.23 32.30 -7.88
N GLY A 341 -14.82 33.20 -7.00
CA GLY A 341 -15.71 34.06 -6.24
C GLY A 341 -16.56 33.31 -5.20
N VAL A 342 -16.03 32.25 -4.62
CA VAL A 342 -16.70 31.37 -3.66
C VAL A 342 -16.01 31.36 -2.32
N ASP A 343 -16.78 31.03 -1.26
CA ASP A 343 -16.22 30.83 0.07
C ASP A 343 -15.30 29.58 0.07
N PRO A 344 -14.07 29.66 0.58
CA PRO A 344 -13.19 28.51 0.72
C PRO A 344 -13.81 27.30 1.43
N GLU A 345 -14.74 27.51 2.36
CA GLU A 345 -15.43 26.44 3.07
C GLU A 345 -16.41 25.65 2.18
N LYS A 346 -16.79 26.21 1.04
CA LYS A 346 -17.60 25.52 0.01
C LYS A 346 -16.78 24.67 -0.94
N ILE A 347 -15.46 24.71 -0.84
CA ILE A 347 -14.59 23.86 -1.65
C ILE A 347 -14.19 22.63 -0.83
N PHE A 348 -14.53 21.45 -1.34
CA PHE A 348 -14.09 20.16 -0.81
C PHE A 348 -12.92 19.64 -1.65
N CYS A 349 -11.72 19.75 -1.08
CA CYS A 349 -10.47 19.37 -1.76
C CYS A 349 -10.14 17.90 -1.50
N VAL A 350 -10.09 17.09 -2.56
CA VAL A 350 -9.76 15.67 -2.53
C VAL A 350 -8.39 15.44 -3.15
N SER A 351 -7.58 14.58 -2.54
CA SER A 351 -6.30 14.14 -3.10
C SER A 351 -6.33 12.66 -3.45
N ILE A 352 -5.95 12.28 -4.66
CA ILE A 352 -5.75 10.88 -5.03
C ILE A 352 -4.25 10.57 -4.97
N MET A 353 -3.87 9.75 -3.97
CA MET A 353 -2.46 9.54 -3.59
C MET A 353 -2.12 8.05 -3.51
N PRO A 354 -0.89 7.63 -3.82
CA PRO A 354 -0.47 6.22 -3.75
C PRO A 354 -0.11 5.77 -2.32
N CYS A 355 -0.35 6.59 -1.30
CA CYS A 355 0.20 6.41 0.04
C CYS A 355 -0.84 6.72 1.13
N ILE A 356 -0.99 5.79 2.11
CA ILE A 356 -1.92 5.98 3.23
C ILE A 356 -1.44 7.03 4.25
N ALA A 357 -0.13 7.33 4.30
CA ALA A 357 0.38 8.40 5.16
C ALA A 357 -0.14 9.78 4.75
N LYS A 358 -0.55 9.96 3.51
CA LYS A 358 -1.20 11.19 3.02
C LYS A 358 -2.56 11.45 3.67
N LYS A 359 -3.25 10.39 4.14
CA LYS A 359 -4.48 10.51 4.95
C LYS A 359 -4.23 11.08 6.35
N ASP A 360 -3.02 10.91 6.88
CA ASP A 360 -2.60 11.48 8.15
C ASP A 360 -2.12 12.93 7.95
N GLU A 361 -1.39 13.18 6.88
CA GLU A 361 -0.86 14.51 6.55
C GLU A 361 -1.98 15.56 6.41
N CYS A 362 -3.13 15.22 5.87
CA CYS A 362 -4.26 16.15 5.74
C CYS A 362 -4.81 16.63 7.10
N THR A 363 -4.43 16.00 8.21
CA THR A 363 -4.81 16.42 9.56
C THR A 363 -3.76 17.33 10.23
N TRP A 364 -2.58 17.50 9.63
CA TRP A 364 -1.53 18.33 10.18
C TRP A 364 -1.89 19.82 10.08
N ASP A 365 -1.31 20.63 10.97
CA ASP A 365 -1.49 22.09 11.00
C ASP A 365 -2.98 22.55 11.04
N GLY A 366 -3.85 21.70 11.61
CA GLY A 366 -5.26 22.00 11.77
C GLY A 366 -6.16 21.51 10.61
N GLY A 367 -5.61 20.78 9.63
CA GLY A 367 -6.36 20.01 8.64
C GLY A 367 -7.28 20.81 7.72
N LYS A 368 -6.84 21.99 7.27
CA LYS A 368 -7.71 22.90 6.51
C LYS A 368 -7.53 22.89 5.00
N ASP A 369 -6.38 22.37 4.51
CA ASP A 369 -6.04 22.49 3.10
C ASP A 369 -6.68 21.39 2.24
N VAL A 370 -6.64 20.14 2.73
CA VAL A 370 -7.18 18.95 2.03
C VAL A 370 -8.19 18.26 2.93
N ASP A 371 -9.40 18.03 2.42
CA ASP A 371 -10.51 17.47 3.20
C ASP A 371 -10.51 15.93 3.22
N ALA A 372 -10.13 15.31 2.09
CA ALA A 372 -10.08 13.85 1.99
C ALA A 372 -8.93 13.37 1.10
N VAL A 373 -8.44 12.16 1.41
CA VAL A 373 -7.40 11.51 0.59
C VAL A 373 -7.87 10.12 0.19
N LEU A 374 -7.95 9.88 -1.12
CA LEU A 374 -8.26 8.58 -1.71
C LEU A 374 -6.97 7.87 -2.16
N THR A 375 -6.87 6.60 -1.88
CA THR A 375 -5.84 5.74 -2.47
C THR A 375 -6.25 5.26 -3.85
N THR A 376 -5.31 4.75 -4.64
CA THR A 376 -5.59 4.15 -5.96
C THR A 376 -6.63 3.03 -5.86
N ARG A 377 -6.62 2.24 -4.77
CA ARG A 377 -7.61 1.18 -4.52
C ARG A 377 -9.01 1.72 -4.21
N GLU A 378 -9.11 2.88 -3.57
CA GLU A 378 -10.40 3.54 -3.33
C GLU A 378 -10.99 4.07 -4.63
N VAL A 379 -10.18 4.65 -5.50
CA VAL A 379 -10.61 5.05 -6.86
C VAL A 379 -11.11 3.85 -7.67
N GLU A 380 -10.42 2.72 -7.60
CA GLU A 380 -10.89 1.47 -8.22
C GLU A 380 -12.29 1.07 -7.71
N ARG A 381 -12.51 1.16 -6.40
CA ARG A 381 -13.83 0.85 -5.80
C ARG A 381 -14.91 1.83 -6.26
N MET A 382 -14.59 3.13 -6.37
CA MET A 382 -15.51 4.13 -6.90
C MET A 382 -15.89 3.82 -8.35
N PHE A 383 -14.91 3.53 -9.21
CA PHE A 383 -15.19 3.17 -10.61
C PHE A 383 -16.12 1.95 -10.70
N LYS A 384 -15.89 0.93 -9.87
CA LYS A 384 -16.76 -0.26 -9.81
C LYS A 384 -18.16 0.07 -9.29
N ALA A 385 -18.27 0.91 -8.26
CA ALA A 385 -19.57 1.33 -7.71
C ALA A 385 -20.42 2.13 -8.72
N PHE A 386 -19.78 2.92 -9.55
CA PHE A 386 -20.42 3.68 -10.62
C PHE A 386 -20.58 2.90 -11.94
N PHE A 387 -20.23 1.61 -11.94
CA PHE A 387 -20.21 0.76 -13.16
C PHE A 387 -19.41 1.38 -14.30
N ILE A 388 -18.38 2.15 -13.97
CA ILE A 388 -17.47 2.73 -14.96
C ILE A 388 -16.52 1.63 -15.43
N LYS A 389 -16.58 1.35 -16.73
CA LYS A 389 -15.66 0.43 -17.39
C LYS A 389 -14.56 1.25 -18.05
N PRO A 390 -13.33 1.14 -17.57
CA PRO A 390 -12.22 1.93 -18.11
C PRO A 390 -12.00 1.76 -19.61
N GLU A 391 -12.33 0.58 -20.16
CA GLU A 391 -12.20 0.27 -21.59
C GLU A 391 -13.16 1.07 -22.47
N GLU A 392 -14.27 1.56 -21.90
CA GLU A 392 -15.29 2.35 -22.59
C GLU A 392 -15.09 3.86 -22.42
N LEU A 393 -14.09 4.29 -21.63
CA LEU A 393 -13.79 5.70 -21.42
C LEU A 393 -13.09 6.31 -22.64
N GLY A 394 -13.51 7.51 -23.01
CA GLY A 394 -12.72 8.40 -23.85
C GLY A 394 -11.54 9.01 -23.09
N GLU A 395 -10.90 9.99 -23.68
CA GLU A 395 -9.86 10.81 -23.05
C GLU A 395 -10.42 12.20 -22.76
N ASP A 396 -10.09 12.76 -21.59
CA ASP A 396 -10.44 14.11 -21.17
C ASP A 396 -9.21 14.77 -20.55
N GLU A 397 -9.10 16.08 -20.62
CA GLU A 397 -7.94 16.80 -20.12
C GLU A 397 -8.15 17.25 -18.68
N PHE A 398 -7.03 17.41 -17.96
CA PHE A 398 -7.04 18.08 -16.67
C PHE A 398 -7.52 19.53 -16.83
N ASP A 399 -8.22 20.02 -15.83
CA ASP A 399 -8.51 21.44 -15.74
C ASP A 399 -7.20 22.21 -15.47
N ASP A 400 -7.12 23.42 -16.01
CA ASP A 400 -5.93 24.27 -15.94
C ASP A 400 -6.24 25.61 -15.25
N PRO A 401 -6.18 25.63 -13.90
CA PRO A 401 -6.48 26.86 -13.15
C PRO A 401 -5.32 27.84 -13.10
N LEU A 402 -4.09 27.34 -13.18
CA LEU A 402 -2.85 28.08 -12.85
C LEU A 402 -1.68 27.76 -13.82
N GLY A 403 -1.96 27.07 -14.92
CA GLY A 403 -0.98 26.59 -15.87
C GLY A 403 -0.65 25.11 -15.70
N SER A 404 -0.09 24.51 -16.73
CA SER A 404 0.34 23.12 -16.73
C SER A 404 1.62 22.93 -15.92
N GLY A 405 1.74 21.81 -15.18
CA GLY A 405 2.97 21.44 -14.50
C GLY A 405 4.12 21.18 -15.47
N THR A 406 5.35 21.41 -15.03
CA THR A 406 6.55 21.16 -15.82
C THR A 406 6.99 19.68 -15.79
N GLY A 407 7.97 19.32 -16.62
CA GLY A 407 8.60 18.01 -16.55
C GLY A 407 9.27 17.71 -15.20
N ALA A 408 9.65 18.72 -14.42
CA ALA A 408 10.21 18.57 -13.10
C ALA A 408 9.17 18.00 -12.10
N GLY A 409 7.92 18.50 -12.13
CA GLY A 409 6.83 17.97 -11.31
C GLY A 409 6.51 16.51 -11.64
N VAL A 410 6.66 16.09 -12.89
CA VAL A 410 6.45 14.69 -13.32
C VAL A 410 7.49 13.74 -12.69
N ILE A 411 8.74 14.19 -12.53
CA ILE A 411 9.84 13.39 -11.93
C ILE A 411 9.51 12.97 -10.49
N PHE A 412 8.66 13.69 -9.77
CA PHE A 412 8.19 13.32 -8.42
C PHE A 412 7.56 11.92 -8.35
N GLY A 413 7.06 11.39 -9.45
CA GLY A 413 6.57 10.02 -9.53
C GLY A 413 7.65 8.94 -9.44
N ALA A 414 8.93 9.30 -9.60
CA ALA A 414 10.06 8.39 -9.53
C ALA A 414 10.75 8.42 -8.16
N THR A 415 11.40 7.33 -7.77
CA THR A 415 12.19 7.28 -6.52
C THR A 415 13.33 8.32 -6.55
N GLY A 416 13.40 9.17 -5.53
CA GLY A 416 14.39 10.26 -5.44
C GLY A 416 14.08 11.47 -6.32
N GLY A 417 12.95 11.47 -7.04
CA GLY A 417 12.61 12.49 -8.02
C GLY A 417 12.46 13.90 -7.46
N VAL A 418 12.00 14.04 -6.23
CA VAL A 418 11.90 15.35 -5.55
C VAL A 418 13.27 15.98 -5.39
N MET A 419 14.22 15.23 -4.86
CA MET A 419 15.60 15.70 -4.68
C MET A 419 16.28 16.00 -6.02
N GLU A 420 16.08 15.14 -7.03
CA GLU A 420 16.62 15.36 -8.38
C GLU A 420 16.07 16.66 -9.00
N ALA A 421 14.77 16.92 -8.86
CA ALA A 421 14.15 18.13 -9.39
C ALA A 421 14.66 19.39 -8.66
N ALA A 422 14.78 19.35 -7.33
CA ALA A 422 15.33 20.44 -6.54
C ALA A 422 16.81 20.73 -6.87
N LEU A 423 17.62 19.69 -7.06
CA LEU A 423 19.03 19.85 -7.46
C LEU A 423 19.17 20.45 -8.87
N ARG A 424 18.33 20.02 -9.82
CA ARG A 424 18.33 20.61 -11.18
C ARG A 424 18.03 22.09 -11.15
N LEU A 425 17.00 22.52 -10.39
CA LEU A 425 16.68 23.93 -10.22
C LEU A 425 17.82 24.70 -9.53
N SER A 426 18.37 24.13 -8.45
CA SER A 426 19.47 24.75 -7.70
C SER A 426 20.74 24.92 -8.54
N LEU A 427 21.06 23.96 -9.43
CA LEU A 427 22.18 24.05 -10.35
C LEU A 427 22.04 25.25 -11.31
N ILE A 428 20.84 25.54 -11.79
CA ILE A 428 20.58 26.72 -12.63
C ILE A 428 20.90 27.98 -11.85
N HIS A 429 20.42 28.11 -10.60
CA HIS A 429 20.67 29.27 -9.76
C HIS A 429 22.13 29.41 -9.31
N ILE A 430 22.86 28.30 -9.15
CA ILE A 430 24.30 28.32 -8.78
C ILE A 430 25.18 28.64 -9.97
N SER A 431 24.87 28.08 -11.15
CA SER A 431 25.70 28.19 -12.35
C SER A 431 25.39 29.44 -13.19
N GLU A 432 24.16 29.91 -13.16
CA GLU A 432 23.66 31.05 -13.94
C GLU A 432 22.84 31.98 -13.03
N PRO A 433 23.49 32.66 -12.04
CA PRO A 433 22.78 33.59 -11.21
C PRO A 433 22.28 34.76 -12.05
N THR A 434 20.96 34.90 -12.14
CA THR A 434 20.31 36.06 -12.80
C THR A 434 20.16 37.22 -11.86
#